data_8d39d898fb4fe9a37732d16189bf7127
#
_entry.id   8d39d898fb4fe9a37732d16189bf7127
#
_cell.length_a   1.000
_cell.length_b   1.000
_cell.length_c   1.000
_cell.angle_alpha   90.00
_cell.angle_beta   90.00
_cell.angle_gamma   90.00
#
_symmetry.space_group_name_H-M   'P 1'
#
loop_
_entity.id
_entity.type
_entity.pdbx_description
1 polymer ?
#
loop_
_entity_poly.entity_id
_entity_poly.type
_entity_poly.pdbx_seq_one_letter_code
_entity_poly.pdbx_strand_id
1 'polypeptide(L)'
;WWFKNTSHIIPNHYLWSCGKYMVVKKTTPIKLEVIVRGYLTGSSCTSVWNMYDAGQRNIYGYDFEDGMEQHQKLDNPIITPTTKNNDDQPITEKEIINQGLLSKKDWGLISKAAMELYKFGVLESKKKGLCLVDTKYEFGRDVDGNIILIDEIHTCDSSRFWYIQDESYTNVSPKKIDKDMVRDWLHQNCEDVYNNNPAIPKELVKDVTAAYVNYTKLLFSDEPSRQNSITLSQTSDNWTWETAKNIYLNYYKNGIVCIVAGSTTDEAHVKKIATCLSNRNIYTSILYCSADKNTKKIINYIEKHD
;
A
#
# COMPACT_ATOMS: atom_id res chain seq x y z
N TRP A 1 2.90 4.38 -11.54
CA TRP A 1 4.17 5.13 -11.57
C TRP A 1 5.17 4.53 -10.59
N TRP A 2 4.86 4.46 -9.30
CA TRP A 2 5.78 3.98 -8.26
C TRP A 2 6.35 2.60 -8.57
N PHE A 3 5.53 1.60 -8.85
CA PHE A 3 6.00 0.23 -9.17
C PHE A 3 6.99 0.18 -10.33
N LYS A 4 6.79 1.03 -11.35
CA LYS A 4 7.71 1.08 -12.51
C LYS A 4 9.03 1.72 -12.16
N ASN A 5 8.99 2.81 -11.40
CA ASN A 5 10.20 3.59 -11.09
C ASN A 5 11.03 3.02 -9.94
N THR A 6 10.49 2.05 -9.20
CA THR A 6 11.18 1.36 -8.11
C THR A 6 11.57 -0.09 -8.43
N SER A 7 11.27 -0.57 -9.63
CA SER A 7 11.56 -1.96 -10.04
C SER A 7 13.04 -2.32 -10.03
N HIS A 8 13.93 -1.34 -10.07
CA HIS A 8 15.37 -1.51 -9.94
C HIS A 8 15.84 -1.74 -8.49
N ILE A 9 15.03 -1.36 -7.51
CA ILE A 9 15.30 -1.58 -6.07
C ILE A 9 14.93 -3.01 -5.69
N ILE A 10 13.72 -3.41 -6.04
CA ILE A 10 13.22 -4.77 -5.87
C ILE A 10 12.15 -5.06 -6.92
N PRO A 11 12.10 -6.27 -7.49
CA PRO A 11 10.99 -6.67 -8.34
C PRO A 11 9.66 -6.52 -7.61
N ASN A 12 8.58 -6.31 -8.36
CA ASN A 12 7.25 -6.15 -7.80
C ASN A 12 6.20 -6.93 -8.58
N HIS A 13 5.00 -7.02 -8.02
CA HIS A 13 3.91 -7.80 -8.58
C HIS A 13 3.15 -7.08 -9.71
N TYR A 14 3.38 -5.79 -9.92
CA TYR A 14 2.62 -5.01 -10.89
C TYR A 14 2.89 -5.48 -12.30
N LEU A 15 1.84 -5.77 -13.03
CA LEU A 15 1.90 -6.11 -14.44
C LEU A 15 1.30 -4.99 -15.28
N TRP A 16 0.07 -4.59 -14.91
CA TRP A 16 -0.70 -3.67 -15.72
C TRP A 16 -1.86 -3.08 -14.91
N SER A 17 -2.37 -1.91 -15.32
CA SER A 17 -3.56 -1.31 -14.72
C SER A 17 -4.43 -0.63 -15.75
N CYS A 18 -5.73 -0.62 -15.49
CA CYS A 18 -6.73 0.07 -16.29
C CYS A 18 -7.87 0.58 -15.41
N GLY A 19 -8.09 1.88 -15.44
CA GLY A 19 -9.08 2.51 -14.57
C GLY A 19 -8.82 2.14 -13.10
N LYS A 20 -9.81 1.56 -12.45
CA LYS A 20 -9.74 1.12 -11.05
C LYS A 20 -9.17 -0.29 -10.83
N TYR A 21 -8.72 -0.96 -11.89
CA TYR A 21 -8.22 -2.33 -11.82
C TYR A 21 -6.71 -2.37 -11.97
N MET A 22 -6.09 -3.23 -11.21
CA MET A 22 -4.66 -3.55 -11.31
C MET A 22 -4.50 -5.07 -11.50
N VAL A 23 -3.78 -5.46 -12.53
CA VAL A 23 -3.39 -6.86 -12.77
C VAL A 23 -1.99 -7.06 -12.21
N VAL A 24 -1.83 -8.11 -11.41
CA VAL A 24 -0.61 -8.38 -10.67
C VAL A 24 -0.19 -9.84 -10.81
N LYS A 25 1.09 -10.12 -10.56
CA LYS A 25 1.58 -11.50 -10.43
C LYS A 25 0.93 -12.17 -9.23
N LYS A 26 0.55 -13.43 -9.37
CA LYS A 26 0.15 -14.27 -8.23
C LYS A 26 1.36 -14.45 -7.30
N THR A 27 1.15 -14.24 -6.02
CA THR A 27 2.20 -14.36 -5.00
C THR A 27 1.65 -15.03 -3.75
N THR A 28 2.53 -15.61 -2.97
CA THR A 28 2.24 -16.00 -1.59
C THR A 28 2.67 -14.86 -0.66
N PRO A 29 1.73 -14.12 -0.05
CA PRO A 29 2.08 -13.00 0.83
C PRO A 29 2.90 -13.45 2.04
N ILE A 30 3.93 -12.69 2.38
CA ILE A 30 4.64 -12.79 3.65
C ILE A 30 3.77 -12.09 4.69
N LYS A 31 3.48 -12.77 5.81
CA LYS A 31 2.57 -12.28 6.84
C LYS A 31 3.23 -11.27 7.78
N LEU A 32 3.83 -10.25 7.19
CA LEU A 32 4.42 -9.11 7.89
C LEU A 32 4.08 -7.83 7.13
N GLU A 33 3.79 -6.78 7.86
CA GLU A 33 3.80 -5.43 7.36
C GLU A 33 5.14 -4.79 7.74
N VAL A 34 5.79 -4.15 6.80
CA VAL A 34 7.10 -3.52 6.99
C VAL A 34 6.93 -2.02 6.89
N ILE A 35 6.86 -1.36 8.04
CA ILE A 35 6.65 0.08 8.12
C ILE A 35 7.99 0.77 8.29
N VAL A 36 8.30 1.75 7.41
CA VAL A 36 9.47 2.61 7.53
C VAL A 36 9.03 3.98 8.02
N ARG A 37 9.65 4.48 9.08
CA ARG A 37 9.29 5.75 9.71
C ARG A 37 10.48 6.70 9.76
N GLY A 38 10.28 7.92 9.27
CA GLY A 38 11.26 9.00 9.36
C GLY A 38 10.96 10.02 10.44
N TYR A 39 9.83 9.89 11.13
CA TYR A 39 9.35 10.83 12.14
C TYR A 39 8.74 10.10 13.32
N LEU A 40 8.88 10.69 14.51
CA LEU A 40 8.24 10.24 15.73
C LEU A 40 6.77 10.67 15.74
N THR A 41 5.90 9.85 15.13
CA THR A 41 4.48 10.18 14.95
C THR A 41 3.61 8.94 14.87
N GLY A 42 2.32 9.15 14.69
CA GLY A 42 1.30 8.14 14.48
C GLY A 42 0.15 8.23 15.45
N SER A 43 -0.97 7.60 15.10
CA SER A 43 -2.24 7.67 15.84
C SER A 43 -2.76 6.30 16.30
N SER A 44 -2.19 5.19 15.78
CA SER A 44 -2.56 3.83 16.19
C SER A 44 -1.85 3.40 17.48
N CYS A 45 -2.38 2.40 18.18
CA CYS A 45 -1.73 1.82 19.36
C CYS A 45 -0.33 1.24 19.08
N THR A 46 -0.06 0.82 17.85
CA THR A 46 1.25 0.34 17.39
C THR A 46 2.15 1.45 16.86
N SER A 47 1.75 2.73 16.96
CA SER A 47 2.57 3.85 16.50
C SER A 47 3.71 4.14 17.47
N VAL A 48 4.83 4.57 16.92
CA VAL A 48 6.03 4.87 17.73
C VAL A 48 5.75 6.04 18.68
N TRP A 49 4.97 7.04 18.25
CA TRP A 49 4.62 8.15 19.14
C TRP A 49 3.81 7.69 20.35
N ASN A 50 2.73 6.92 20.14
CA ASN A 50 1.88 6.50 21.26
C ASN A 50 2.63 5.61 22.26
N MET A 51 3.53 4.75 21.79
CA MET A 51 4.40 3.95 22.66
C MET A 51 5.39 4.84 23.43
N TYR A 52 5.97 5.85 22.77
CA TYR A 52 6.89 6.79 23.38
C TYR A 52 6.18 7.66 24.44
N ASP A 53 5.03 8.20 24.11
CA ASP A 53 4.20 9.04 25.00
C ASP A 53 3.71 8.23 26.22
N ALA A 54 3.46 6.94 26.04
CA ALA A 54 3.17 6.00 27.14
C ALA A 54 4.39 5.64 28.00
N GLY A 55 5.55 6.26 27.77
CA GLY A 55 6.75 6.10 28.58
C GLY A 55 7.73 5.03 28.09
N GLN A 56 7.46 4.35 26.98
CA GLN A 56 8.41 3.39 26.41
C GLN A 56 9.62 4.12 25.81
N ARG A 57 10.81 3.58 26.01
CA ARG A 57 12.07 4.12 25.45
C ARG A 57 12.78 3.12 24.55
N ASN A 58 12.53 1.84 24.71
CA ASN A 58 12.93 0.83 23.72
C ASN A 58 11.69 0.37 22.96
N ILE A 59 11.58 0.77 21.69
CA ILE A 59 10.40 0.56 20.83
C ILE A 59 10.87 -0.13 19.55
N TYR A 60 10.34 -1.29 19.23
CA TYR A 60 10.77 -2.14 18.11
C TYR A 60 12.27 -2.49 18.11
N GLY A 61 12.93 -2.42 19.29
CA GLY A 61 14.36 -2.65 19.43
C GLY A 61 15.24 -1.44 19.16
N TYR A 62 14.67 -0.25 18.97
CA TYR A 62 15.36 1.03 18.89
C TYR A 62 15.24 1.77 20.23
N ASP A 63 16.33 2.36 20.68
CA ASP A 63 16.36 3.19 21.89
C ASP A 63 16.06 4.64 21.53
N PHE A 64 15.17 5.26 22.30
CA PHE A 64 14.76 6.65 22.15
C PHE A 64 15.20 7.45 23.37
N GLU A 65 15.72 8.64 23.13
CA GLU A 65 16.12 9.58 24.17
C GLU A 65 14.90 10.20 24.86
N ASP A 66 15.08 10.71 26.08
CA ASP A 66 14.04 11.49 26.76
C ASP A 66 13.91 12.88 26.13
N GLY A 67 12.71 13.45 26.22
CA GLY A 67 12.45 14.81 25.75
C GLY A 67 12.22 14.96 24.26
N MET A 68 12.06 13.85 23.51
CA MET A 68 11.62 13.93 22.12
C MET A 68 10.16 14.38 22.03
N GLU A 69 9.87 15.11 20.96
CA GLU A 69 8.55 15.71 20.75
C GLU A 69 7.79 15.04 19.60
N GLN A 70 6.46 15.14 19.65
CA GLN A 70 5.61 14.64 18.56
C GLN A 70 5.98 15.32 17.23
N HIS A 71 5.98 14.53 16.17
CA HIS A 71 6.37 14.94 14.81
C HIS A 71 7.86 15.27 14.63
N GLN A 72 8.68 15.05 15.64
CA GLN A 72 10.13 15.19 15.51
C GLN A 72 10.68 14.26 14.45
N LYS A 73 11.53 14.80 13.59
CA LYS A 73 12.26 14.00 12.60
C LYS A 73 13.28 13.11 13.29
N LEU A 74 13.32 11.84 12.91
CA LEU A 74 14.35 10.91 13.38
C LEU A 74 15.67 11.15 12.62
N ASP A 75 16.80 11.01 13.31
CA ASP A 75 18.12 11.14 12.69
C ASP A 75 18.31 10.14 11.55
N ASN A 76 17.83 8.93 11.74
CA ASN A 76 17.77 7.90 10.73
C ASN A 76 16.36 7.29 10.70
N PRO A 77 15.82 7.01 9.52
CA PRO A 77 14.55 6.25 9.43
C PRO A 77 14.72 4.87 10.08
N ILE A 78 13.65 4.41 10.73
CA ILE A 78 13.61 3.11 11.40
C ILE A 78 12.57 2.20 10.74
N ILE A 79 12.76 0.88 10.89
CA ILE A 79 11.82 -0.13 10.42
C ILE A 79 11.07 -0.70 11.62
N THR A 80 9.75 -0.61 11.60
CA THR A 80 8.86 -1.03 12.69
C THR A 80 7.85 -2.05 12.16
N PRO A 81 8.23 -3.33 12.04
CA PRO A 81 7.35 -4.33 11.44
C PRO A 81 6.23 -4.72 12.39
N THR A 82 5.10 -5.12 11.79
CA THR A 82 3.99 -5.76 12.51
C THR A 82 3.65 -7.10 11.88
N THR A 83 3.11 -8.01 12.68
CA THR A 83 2.54 -9.26 12.16
C THR A 83 1.24 -8.94 11.42
N LYS A 84 0.94 -9.67 10.35
CA LYS A 84 -0.34 -9.57 9.62
C LYS A 84 -1.26 -10.71 10.05
N ASN A 85 -1.64 -10.68 11.32
CA ASN A 85 -2.62 -11.58 11.92
C ASN A 85 -3.95 -10.84 12.16
N ASN A 86 -4.85 -11.40 12.98
CA ASN A 86 -6.10 -10.73 13.32
C ASN A 86 -5.89 -9.39 14.05
N ASP A 87 -4.78 -9.28 14.79
CA ASP A 87 -4.35 -8.06 15.48
C ASP A 87 -2.91 -7.78 15.04
N ASP A 88 -2.67 -6.65 14.41
CA ASP A 88 -1.35 -6.19 13.96
C ASP A 88 -0.43 -5.96 15.18
N GLN A 89 0.33 -6.98 15.57
CA GLN A 89 1.20 -6.91 16.73
C GLN A 89 2.60 -6.42 16.35
N PRO A 90 3.18 -5.49 17.12
CA PRO A 90 4.58 -5.13 16.98
C PRO A 90 5.49 -6.35 17.05
N ILE A 91 6.50 -6.42 16.18
CA ILE A 91 7.47 -7.50 16.18
C ILE A 91 8.85 -6.95 15.82
N THR A 92 9.89 -7.43 16.49
CA THR A 92 11.27 -7.04 16.22
C THR A 92 11.92 -7.97 15.18
N GLU A 93 13.02 -7.52 14.56
CA GLU A 93 13.84 -8.37 13.69
C GLU A 93 14.24 -9.68 14.38
N LYS A 94 14.66 -9.60 15.65
CA LYS A 94 15.07 -10.76 16.43
C LYS A 94 13.94 -11.79 16.57
N GLU A 95 12.72 -11.31 16.80
CA GLU A 95 11.54 -12.17 16.92
C GLU A 95 11.13 -12.75 15.58
N ILE A 96 11.17 -11.98 14.49
CA ILE A 96 10.90 -12.46 13.12
C ILE A 96 11.78 -13.68 12.81
N ILE A 97 13.07 -13.59 13.13
CA ILE A 97 14.03 -14.65 12.85
C ILE A 97 13.84 -15.83 13.82
N ASN A 98 13.69 -15.56 15.11
CA ASN A 98 13.57 -16.60 16.13
C ASN A 98 12.26 -17.41 16.00
N GLN A 99 11.17 -16.78 15.57
CA GLN A 99 9.90 -17.45 15.30
C GLN A 99 9.87 -18.17 13.94
N GLY A 100 10.92 -18.05 13.14
CA GLY A 100 11.00 -18.67 11.82
C GLY A 100 10.08 -18.09 10.77
N LEU A 101 9.57 -16.87 10.99
CA LEU A 101 8.71 -16.18 10.01
C LEU A 101 9.48 -15.87 8.72
N LEU A 102 10.75 -15.48 8.87
CA LEU A 102 11.70 -15.29 7.78
C LEU A 102 13.10 -15.76 8.19
N SER A 103 13.87 -16.18 7.19
CA SER A 103 15.31 -16.34 7.38
C SER A 103 16.00 -14.99 7.57
N LYS A 104 17.16 -14.96 8.26
CA LYS A 104 17.97 -13.74 8.38
C LYS A 104 18.32 -13.13 7.02
N LYS A 105 18.57 -13.98 6.01
CA LYS A 105 18.84 -13.56 4.63
C LYS A 105 17.64 -12.85 4.01
N ASP A 106 16.45 -13.43 4.13
CA ASP A 106 15.21 -12.86 3.55
C ASP A 106 14.81 -11.57 4.26
N TRP A 107 14.93 -11.54 5.59
CA TRP A 107 14.69 -10.31 6.34
C TRP A 107 15.68 -9.20 5.93
N GLY A 108 16.95 -9.52 5.79
CA GLY A 108 17.97 -8.58 5.33
C GLY A 108 17.69 -8.03 3.92
N LEU A 109 17.15 -8.86 3.02
CA LEU A 109 16.70 -8.40 1.70
C LEU A 109 15.51 -7.44 1.81
N ILE A 110 14.50 -7.82 2.59
CA ILE A 110 13.26 -7.02 2.77
C ILE A 110 13.57 -5.69 3.44
N SER A 111 14.30 -5.70 4.55
CA SER A 111 14.61 -4.49 5.30
C SER A 111 15.46 -3.50 4.49
N LYS A 112 16.44 -4.00 3.74
CA LYS A 112 17.21 -3.19 2.81
C LYS A 112 16.33 -2.58 1.72
N ALA A 113 15.50 -3.40 1.07
CA ALA A 113 14.61 -2.93 0.02
C ALA A 113 13.60 -1.89 0.55
N ALA A 114 12.98 -2.12 1.70
CA ALA A 114 12.06 -1.18 2.32
C ALA A 114 12.71 0.18 2.60
N MET A 115 13.95 0.18 3.10
CA MET A 115 14.69 1.40 3.37
C MET A 115 15.06 2.16 2.07
N GLU A 116 15.46 1.45 1.02
CA GLU A 116 15.77 2.06 -0.28
C GLU A 116 14.52 2.60 -0.96
N LEU A 117 13.39 1.88 -0.90
CA LEU A 117 12.09 2.35 -1.38
C LEU A 117 11.66 3.62 -0.66
N TYR A 118 11.80 3.65 0.68
CA TYR A 118 11.46 4.82 1.48
C TYR A 118 12.32 6.03 1.09
N LYS A 119 13.64 5.87 0.99
CA LYS A 119 14.55 6.93 0.56
C LYS A 119 14.17 7.47 -0.82
N PHE A 120 13.87 6.59 -1.76
CA PHE A 120 13.39 6.98 -3.08
C PHE A 120 12.08 7.79 -2.99
N GLY A 121 11.12 7.30 -2.20
CA GLY A 121 9.84 7.98 -1.96
C GLY A 121 10.01 9.37 -1.36
N VAL A 122 10.89 9.52 -0.37
CA VAL A 122 11.23 10.83 0.25
C VAL A 122 11.78 11.80 -0.79
N LEU A 123 12.72 11.35 -1.63
CA LEU A 123 13.34 12.20 -2.64
C LEU A 123 12.34 12.67 -3.69
N GLU A 124 11.51 11.76 -4.21
CA GLU A 124 10.53 12.11 -5.25
C GLU A 124 9.40 12.98 -4.69
N SER A 125 8.91 12.69 -3.48
CA SER A 125 7.88 13.50 -2.83
C SER A 125 8.39 14.91 -2.52
N LYS A 126 9.64 15.03 -2.06
CA LYS A 126 10.26 16.32 -1.76
C LYS A 126 10.30 17.25 -2.98
N LYS A 127 10.57 16.73 -4.18
CA LYS A 127 10.55 17.51 -5.43
C LYS A 127 9.18 18.13 -5.71
N LYS A 128 8.13 17.60 -5.11
CA LYS A 128 6.73 18.01 -5.27
C LYS A 128 6.18 18.78 -4.07
N GLY A 129 7.03 19.21 -3.16
CA GLY A 129 6.64 19.94 -1.96
C GLY A 129 5.96 19.06 -0.89
N LEU A 130 6.16 17.73 -0.96
CA LEU A 130 5.59 16.77 -0.01
C LEU A 130 6.69 16.12 0.82
N CYS A 131 6.39 15.91 2.10
CA CYS A 131 7.17 15.13 3.04
C CYS A 131 6.54 13.75 3.18
N LEU A 132 7.24 12.69 2.77
CA LEU A 132 6.88 11.32 3.09
C LEU A 132 7.35 11.00 4.51
N VAL A 133 6.41 10.88 5.41
CA VAL A 133 6.62 10.74 6.86
C VAL A 133 6.91 9.30 7.26
N ASP A 134 6.03 8.42 6.88
CA ASP A 134 6.15 6.97 6.99
C ASP A 134 5.37 6.26 5.88
N THR A 135 5.64 4.99 5.71
CA THR A 135 4.95 4.17 4.72
C THR A 135 5.01 2.69 5.12
N LYS A 136 3.98 1.95 4.74
CA LYS A 136 3.87 0.51 4.91
C LYS A 136 4.16 -0.19 3.59
N TYR A 137 5.01 -1.21 3.65
CA TYR A 137 5.27 -2.13 2.54
C TYR A 137 4.85 -3.54 2.89
N GLU A 138 4.40 -4.26 1.88
CA GLU A 138 4.16 -5.70 1.96
C GLU A 138 4.98 -6.43 0.91
N PHE A 139 5.41 -7.63 1.26
CA PHE A 139 6.21 -8.48 0.40
C PHE A 139 5.57 -9.85 0.25
N GLY A 140 5.86 -10.50 -0.85
CA GLY A 140 5.38 -11.86 -1.13
C GLY A 140 6.41 -12.65 -1.89
N ARG A 141 6.18 -13.96 -2.02
CA ARG A 141 6.97 -14.83 -2.88
C ARG A 141 6.23 -15.07 -4.18
N ASP A 142 6.92 -14.90 -5.29
CA ASP A 142 6.41 -15.28 -6.60
C ASP A 142 6.43 -16.82 -6.78
N VAL A 143 6.04 -17.30 -7.94
CA VAL A 143 5.99 -18.74 -8.26
C VAL A 143 7.36 -19.42 -8.23
N ASP A 144 8.44 -18.66 -8.41
CA ASP A 144 9.82 -19.13 -8.36
C ASP A 144 10.43 -19.00 -6.94
N GLY A 145 9.64 -18.53 -5.97
CA GLY A 145 10.06 -18.33 -4.57
C GLY A 145 10.82 -17.04 -4.32
N ASN A 146 10.97 -16.17 -5.32
CA ASN A 146 11.64 -14.88 -5.16
C ASN A 146 10.79 -13.92 -4.33
N ILE A 147 11.44 -13.14 -3.48
CA ILE A 147 10.77 -12.08 -2.73
C ILE A 147 10.56 -10.88 -3.64
N ILE A 148 9.31 -10.43 -3.72
CA ILE A 148 8.92 -9.26 -4.50
C ILE A 148 8.02 -8.34 -3.67
N LEU A 149 7.99 -7.05 -4.00
CA LEU A 149 7.08 -6.08 -3.42
C LEU A 149 5.67 -6.32 -3.94
N ILE A 150 4.70 -6.32 -3.03
CA ILE A 150 3.28 -6.51 -3.33
C ILE A 150 2.44 -5.38 -2.71
N ASP A 151 1.11 -5.50 -2.80
CA ASP A 151 0.13 -4.56 -2.27
C ASP A 151 0.24 -3.18 -2.95
N GLU A 152 0.56 -2.16 -2.22
CA GLU A 152 0.64 -0.79 -2.71
C GLU A 152 1.97 -0.13 -2.29
N ILE A 153 2.29 1.00 -2.90
CA ILE A 153 3.52 1.74 -2.62
C ILE A 153 3.25 3.24 -2.65
N HIS A 154 3.59 3.92 -1.56
CA HIS A 154 3.54 5.37 -1.39
C HIS A 154 2.17 5.99 -1.76
N THR A 155 1.07 5.31 -1.51
CA THR A 155 -0.26 5.88 -1.66
C THR A 155 -0.65 6.69 -0.43
N CYS A 156 -1.66 7.54 -0.54
CA CYS A 156 -2.23 8.25 0.62
C CYS A 156 -2.92 7.29 1.63
N ASP A 157 -3.11 6.02 1.27
CA ASP A 157 -3.64 5.00 2.18
C ASP A 157 -2.55 4.29 2.96
N SER A 158 -1.48 3.84 2.29
CA SER A 158 -0.36 3.14 2.93
C SER A 158 0.68 4.07 3.57
N SER A 159 0.60 5.37 3.34
CA SER A 159 1.64 6.34 3.71
C SER A 159 1.06 7.60 4.33
N ARG A 160 1.84 8.23 5.23
CA ARG A 160 1.59 9.59 5.69
C ARG A 160 2.36 10.58 4.86
N PHE A 161 1.64 11.60 4.40
CA PHE A 161 2.21 12.73 3.68
C PHE A 161 1.83 14.04 4.33
N TRP A 162 2.82 14.90 4.53
CA TRP A 162 2.61 16.28 4.94
C TRP A 162 3.08 17.23 3.85
N TYR A 163 2.50 18.42 3.79
CA TYR A 163 3.09 19.48 3.01
C TYR A 163 4.39 19.93 3.67
N ILE A 164 5.43 20.16 2.85
CA ILE A 164 6.70 20.70 3.36
C ILE A 164 6.43 22.10 3.91
N GLN A 165 6.92 22.36 5.11
CA GLN A 165 6.93 23.65 5.80
C GLN A 165 8.37 24.10 5.96
N ASP A 166 8.59 25.42 6.03
CA ASP A 166 9.92 25.99 6.18
C ASP A 166 10.51 25.74 7.59
N GLU A 167 9.63 25.47 8.56
CA GLU A 167 10.00 25.20 9.94
C GLU A 167 9.81 23.72 10.31
N SER A 168 10.27 23.36 11.51
CA SER A 168 10.07 22.03 12.07
C SER A 168 8.59 21.70 12.23
N TYR A 169 8.23 20.42 12.07
CA TYR A 169 6.88 19.92 12.38
C TYR A 169 6.66 19.70 13.87
N THR A 170 7.67 19.89 14.70
CA THR A 170 7.60 19.70 16.15
C THR A 170 6.62 20.68 16.77
N ASN A 171 5.70 20.16 17.60
CA ASN A 171 4.64 20.95 18.26
C ASN A 171 3.68 21.69 17.32
N VAL A 172 3.68 21.36 16.02
CA VAL A 172 2.76 21.91 15.04
C VAL A 172 1.92 20.77 14.45
N SER A 173 0.63 20.99 14.28
CA SER A 173 -0.20 20.04 13.54
C SER A 173 0.12 20.16 12.04
N PRO A 174 0.80 19.19 11.42
CA PRO A 174 1.18 19.29 10.03
C PRO A 174 -0.06 19.22 9.15
N LYS A 175 -0.04 19.95 8.04
CA LYS A 175 -1.11 19.88 7.03
C LYS A 175 -0.99 18.54 6.29
N LYS A 176 -1.93 17.64 6.55
CA LYS A 176 -1.99 16.27 6.03
C LYS A 176 -2.63 16.19 4.64
N ILE A 177 -2.29 15.14 3.90
CA ILE A 177 -2.84 14.85 2.57
C ILE A 177 -3.17 13.35 2.43
N ASP A 178 -3.38 12.67 3.52
CA ASP A 178 -3.57 11.24 3.64
C ASP A 178 -4.77 10.87 4.53
N LYS A 179 -4.98 9.58 4.76
CA LYS A 179 -6.11 9.06 5.55
C LYS A 179 -6.13 9.47 7.02
N ASP A 180 -5.04 10.01 7.56
CA ASP A 180 -5.02 10.50 8.94
C ASP A 180 -5.97 11.69 9.14
N MET A 181 -6.38 12.40 8.06
CA MET A 181 -7.46 13.38 8.13
C MET A 181 -8.76 12.78 8.69
N VAL A 182 -9.11 11.56 8.25
CA VAL A 182 -10.28 10.83 8.76
C VAL A 182 -10.04 10.33 10.19
N ARG A 183 -8.84 9.81 10.48
CA ARG A 183 -8.48 9.32 11.81
C ARG A 183 -8.52 10.41 12.86
N ASP A 184 -7.99 11.60 12.54
CA ASP A 184 -8.03 12.76 13.45
C ASP A 184 -9.48 13.14 13.77
N TRP A 185 -10.34 13.17 12.75
CA TRP A 185 -11.75 13.46 12.98
C TRP A 185 -12.43 12.39 13.85
N LEU A 186 -12.14 11.11 13.60
CA LEU A 186 -12.68 10.00 14.41
C LEU A 186 -12.23 10.12 15.88
N HIS A 187 -10.95 10.35 16.13
CA HIS A 187 -10.43 10.53 17.49
C HIS A 187 -11.04 11.73 18.24
N GLN A 188 -11.41 12.79 17.52
CA GLN A 188 -12.04 13.97 18.11
C GLN A 188 -13.54 13.81 18.34
N ASN A 189 -14.21 12.94 17.60
CA ASN A 189 -15.68 12.85 17.54
C ASN A 189 -16.25 11.49 17.96
N CYS A 190 -15.40 10.52 18.29
CA CYS A 190 -15.82 9.18 18.63
C CYS A 190 -14.97 8.62 19.79
N GLU A 191 -15.62 8.22 20.88
CA GLU A 191 -14.93 7.62 22.04
C GLU A 191 -14.46 6.20 21.77
N ASP A 192 -15.19 5.45 20.94
CA ASP A 192 -14.87 4.08 20.56
C ASP A 192 -14.94 3.93 19.04
N VAL A 193 -13.81 4.21 18.38
CA VAL A 193 -13.67 4.15 16.93
C VAL A 193 -13.75 2.73 16.35
N TYR A 194 -13.63 1.71 17.18
CA TYR A 194 -13.64 0.30 16.73
C TYR A 194 -15.03 -0.32 16.74
N ASN A 195 -15.87 0.09 17.68
CA ASN A 195 -17.22 -0.47 17.88
C ASN A 195 -18.32 0.49 17.46
N ASN A 196 -18.03 1.77 17.30
CA ASN A 196 -18.97 2.79 16.88
C ASN A 196 -18.54 3.34 15.50
N ASN A 197 -19.40 3.20 14.50
CA ASN A 197 -19.16 3.71 13.15
C ASN A 197 -19.98 4.99 12.92
N PRO A 198 -19.51 6.17 13.32
CA PRO A 198 -20.22 7.42 13.10
C PRO A 198 -20.29 7.75 11.62
N ALA A 199 -21.37 8.39 11.19
CA ALA A 199 -21.49 8.89 9.84
C ALA A 199 -20.44 9.98 9.59
N ILE A 200 -19.57 9.77 8.63
CA ILE A 200 -18.54 10.74 8.26
C ILE A 200 -19.20 11.96 7.61
N PRO A 201 -18.89 13.20 8.06
CA PRO A 201 -19.44 14.40 7.45
C PRO A 201 -19.11 14.54 5.98
N LYS A 202 -20.08 14.99 5.18
CA LYS A 202 -19.89 15.20 3.74
C LYS A 202 -18.74 16.16 3.42
N GLU A 203 -18.51 17.15 4.25
CA GLU A 203 -17.40 18.10 4.10
C GLU A 203 -16.05 17.40 4.27
N LEU A 204 -15.90 16.55 5.28
CA LEU A 204 -14.68 15.76 5.45
C LEU A 204 -14.44 14.83 4.25
N VAL A 205 -15.49 14.20 3.70
CA VAL A 205 -15.38 13.38 2.48
C VAL A 205 -14.86 14.20 1.30
N LYS A 206 -15.36 15.44 1.14
CA LYS A 206 -14.86 16.36 0.10
C LYS A 206 -13.39 16.71 0.31
N ASP A 207 -13.01 17.04 1.55
CA ASP A 207 -11.64 17.45 1.87
C ASP A 207 -10.65 16.31 1.62
N VAL A 208 -10.97 15.10 2.07
CA VAL A 208 -10.14 13.91 1.82
C VAL A 208 -10.06 13.59 0.33
N THR A 209 -11.19 13.68 -0.39
CA THR A 209 -11.21 13.49 -1.86
C THR A 209 -10.32 14.53 -2.56
N ALA A 210 -10.44 15.80 -2.18
CA ALA A 210 -9.62 16.88 -2.73
C ALA A 210 -8.14 16.66 -2.43
N ALA A 211 -7.80 16.20 -1.21
CA ALA A 211 -6.44 15.87 -0.80
C ALA A 211 -5.85 14.75 -1.68
N TYR A 212 -6.56 13.65 -1.90
CA TYR A 212 -6.11 12.53 -2.73
C TYR A 212 -5.96 12.92 -4.20
N VAL A 213 -6.90 13.71 -4.74
CA VAL A 213 -6.79 14.25 -6.09
C VAL A 213 -5.57 15.19 -6.21
N ASN A 214 -5.34 16.02 -5.19
CA ASN A 214 -4.20 16.94 -5.19
C ASN A 214 -2.87 16.19 -5.08
N TYR A 215 -2.77 15.17 -4.23
CA TYR A 215 -1.63 14.26 -4.16
C TYR A 215 -1.28 13.70 -5.55
N THR A 216 -2.29 13.16 -6.23
CA THR A 216 -2.12 12.58 -7.58
C THR A 216 -1.62 13.63 -8.57
N LYS A 217 -2.20 14.84 -8.55
CA LYS A 217 -1.76 15.94 -9.42
C LYS A 217 -0.33 16.36 -9.13
N LEU A 218 0.03 16.55 -7.86
CA LEU A 218 1.38 16.96 -7.47
C LEU A 218 2.43 15.96 -7.91
N LEU A 219 2.20 14.67 -7.69
CA LEU A 219 3.20 13.64 -8.00
C LEU A 219 3.33 13.35 -9.49
N PHE A 220 2.24 13.46 -10.26
CA PHE A 220 2.21 12.95 -11.64
C PHE A 220 1.95 14.03 -12.70
N SER A 221 1.94 15.32 -12.34
CA SER A 221 1.69 16.44 -13.28
C SER A 221 2.72 16.54 -14.40
N ASP A 222 3.95 16.12 -14.16
CA ASP A 222 5.05 16.21 -15.14
C ASP A 222 5.20 14.94 -16.00
N GLU A 223 4.40 13.91 -15.73
CA GLU A 223 4.32 12.79 -16.64
C GLU A 223 3.71 13.28 -17.95
N PRO A 224 4.41 13.14 -19.09
CA PRO A 224 3.81 13.45 -20.38
C PRO A 224 2.52 12.64 -20.45
N SER A 225 1.42 13.32 -20.73
CA SER A 225 0.12 12.67 -20.94
C SER A 225 0.37 11.53 -21.93
N ARG A 226 0.54 10.31 -21.38
CA ARG A 226 0.82 9.14 -22.21
C ARG A 226 -0.42 8.92 -23.05
N GLN A 227 -0.41 9.42 -24.26
CA GLN A 227 -1.35 9.04 -25.33
C GLN A 227 -1.38 7.53 -25.56
N ASN A 228 -0.47 6.77 -24.91
CA ASN A 228 -0.42 5.31 -24.88
C ASN A 228 -0.76 4.66 -23.53
N SER A 229 -1.13 5.41 -22.48
CA SER A 229 -2.00 4.85 -21.50
C SER A 229 -3.30 4.55 -22.22
N ILE A 230 -3.69 3.30 -22.30
CA ILE A 230 -5.05 2.95 -22.69
C ILE A 230 -5.92 3.66 -21.66
N THR A 231 -6.23 4.93 -21.98
CA THR A 231 -7.17 5.72 -21.22
C THR A 231 -8.50 5.13 -21.61
N LEU A 232 -8.93 4.12 -20.86
CA LEU A 232 -10.35 3.78 -20.81
C LEU A 232 -11.04 4.92 -20.06
N SER A 233 -10.83 6.15 -20.57
CA SER A 233 -11.70 7.26 -20.28
C SER A 233 -12.99 6.88 -20.97
N GLN A 234 -14.01 6.79 -20.17
CA GLN A 234 -15.39 6.62 -20.60
C GLN A 234 -15.76 5.20 -20.98
N THR A 235 -16.56 4.64 -20.10
CA THR A 235 -17.40 3.47 -20.25
C THR A 235 -16.68 2.13 -20.43
N SER A 236 -16.91 1.30 -19.49
CA SER A 236 -16.60 -0.13 -19.44
C SER A 236 -17.01 -0.95 -20.67
N ASP A 237 -17.60 -0.34 -21.66
CA ASP A 237 -18.20 -1.03 -22.81
C ASP A 237 -17.25 -1.24 -23.99
N ASN A 238 -16.06 -0.61 -23.99
CA ASN A 238 -15.13 -0.64 -25.12
C ASN A 238 -13.88 -1.52 -24.91
N TRP A 239 -13.96 -2.53 -24.04
CA TRP A 239 -12.93 -3.54 -23.99
C TRP A 239 -12.94 -4.36 -25.28
N THR A 240 -11.97 -4.11 -26.16
CA THR A 240 -11.82 -4.88 -27.39
C THR A 240 -10.90 -6.08 -27.15
N TRP A 241 -11.11 -7.11 -27.95
CA TRP A 241 -10.20 -8.26 -28.01
C TRP A 241 -8.74 -7.86 -28.26
N GLU A 242 -8.49 -6.88 -29.10
CA GLU A 242 -7.14 -6.44 -29.42
C GLU A 242 -6.42 -5.90 -28.15
N THR A 243 -7.16 -5.24 -27.27
CA THR A 243 -6.62 -4.78 -25.99
C THR A 243 -6.24 -5.96 -25.11
N ALA A 244 -7.14 -6.94 -24.94
CA ALA A 244 -6.88 -8.14 -24.14
C ALA A 244 -5.75 -9.01 -24.73
N LYS A 245 -5.72 -9.15 -26.07
CA LYS A 245 -4.68 -9.89 -26.82
C LYS A 245 -3.30 -9.27 -26.67
N ASN A 246 -3.19 -7.95 -26.77
CA ASN A 246 -1.92 -7.26 -26.63
C ASN A 246 -1.37 -7.40 -25.19
N ILE A 247 -2.22 -7.40 -24.19
CA ILE A 247 -1.83 -7.68 -22.81
C ILE A 247 -1.34 -9.11 -22.68
N TYR A 248 -2.10 -10.08 -23.19
CA TYR A 248 -1.74 -11.49 -23.15
C TYR A 248 -0.42 -11.77 -23.89
N LEU A 249 -0.26 -11.30 -25.12
CA LEU A 249 0.95 -11.53 -25.91
C LEU A 249 2.20 -10.86 -25.33
N ASN A 250 2.05 -9.72 -24.67
CA ASN A 250 3.19 -9.02 -24.09
C ASN A 250 3.60 -9.54 -22.71
N TYR A 251 2.67 -10.14 -21.95
CA TYR A 251 2.90 -10.49 -20.56
C TYR A 251 2.66 -11.97 -20.19
N TYR A 252 1.92 -12.75 -21.02
CA TYR A 252 1.45 -14.08 -20.63
C TYR A 252 1.46 -15.10 -21.77
N LYS A 253 2.63 -15.56 -22.15
CA LYS A 253 2.67 -16.67 -23.10
C LYS A 253 2.18 -18.02 -22.55
N ASN A 254 2.16 -18.21 -21.22
CA ASN A 254 1.86 -19.51 -20.58
C ASN A 254 1.22 -19.39 -19.17
N GLY A 255 0.34 -18.45 -18.88
CA GLY A 255 -0.18 -18.25 -17.52
C GLY A 255 -1.70 -18.08 -17.39
N ILE A 256 -2.20 -18.25 -16.19
CA ILE A 256 -3.59 -17.95 -15.81
C ILE A 256 -3.72 -16.45 -15.54
N VAL A 257 -4.71 -15.79 -16.15
CA VAL A 257 -5.05 -14.39 -15.84
C VAL A 257 -5.97 -14.36 -14.63
N CYS A 258 -5.50 -13.78 -13.53
CA CYS A 258 -6.33 -13.54 -12.35
C CYS A 258 -6.95 -12.14 -12.43
N ILE A 259 -8.28 -12.08 -12.42
CA ILE A 259 -9.05 -10.83 -12.43
C ILE A 259 -9.54 -10.58 -11.00
N VAL A 260 -9.02 -9.54 -10.35
CA VAL A 260 -9.43 -9.12 -9.01
C VAL A 260 -10.34 -7.91 -9.13
N ALA A 261 -11.58 -8.01 -8.66
CA ALA A 261 -12.55 -6.93 -8.64
C ALA A 261 -12.91 -6.54 -7.20
N GLY A 262 -13.00 -5.24 -6.93
CA GLY A 262 -13.23 -4.72 -5.57
C GLY A 262 -14.62 -5.03 -4.99
N SER A 263 -15.60 -5.38 -5.82
CA SER A 263 -16.96 -5.67 -5.34
C SER A 263 -17.75 -6.53 -6.34
N THR A 264 -18.82 -7.17 -5.83
CA THR A 264 -19.78 -7.92 -6.67
C THR A 264 -20.59 -7.02 -7.61
N THR A 265 -20.63 -5.71 -7.39
CA THR A 265 -21.25 -4.77 -8.33
C THR A 265 -20.55 -4.72 -9.68
N ASP A 266 -19.30 -5.17 -9.73
CA ASP A 266 -18.49 -5.26 -10.95
C ASP A 266 -18.67 -6.58 -11.71
N GLU A 267 -19.52 -7.50 -11.21
CA GLU A 267 -19.64 -8.87 -11.73
C GLU A 267 -19.98 -8.92 -13.23
N ALA A 268 -20.87 -8.04 -13.71
CA ALA A 268 -21.24 -8.00 -15.13
C ALA A 268 -20.05 -7.66 -16.04
N HIS A 269 -19.17 -6.77 -15.60
CA HIS A 269 -17.96 -6.39 -16.32
C HIS A 269 -16.89 -7.46 -16.29
N VAL A 270 -16.68 -8.04 -15.11
CA VAL A 270 -15.71 -9.12 -14.91
C VAL A 270 -16.09 -10.34 -15.73
N LYS A 271 -17.37 -10.71 -15.78
CA LYS A 271 -17.86 -11.82 -16.62
C LYS A 271 -17.65 -11.56 -18.12
N LYS A 272 -17.84 -10.31 -18.60
CA LYS A 272 -17.54 -9.97 -20.01
C LYS A 272 -16.06 -10.16 -20.33
N ILE A 273 -15.17 -9.71 -19.44
CA ILE A 273 -13.71 -9.88 -19.60
C ILE A 273 -13.35 -11.36 -19.60
N ALA A 274 -13.83 -12.12 -18.63
CA ALA A 274 -13.55 -13.55 -18.51
C ALA A 274 -14.08 -14.33 -19.74
N THR A 275 -15.28 -14.03 -20.20
CA THR A 275 -15.84 -14.65 -21.42
C THR A 275 -15.01 -14.31 -22.67
N CYS A 276 -14.55 -13.07 -22.78
CA CYS A 276 -13.71 -12.64 -23.88
C CYS A 276 -12.37 -13.37 -23.91
N LEU A 277 -11.78 -13.64 -22.75
CA LEU A 277 -10.54 -14.38 -22.58
C LEU A 277 -10.75 -15.89 -22.77
N SER A 278 -11.81 -16.46 -22.20
CA SER A 278 -12.17 -17.89 -22.31
C SER A 278 -12.45 -18.31 -23.75
N ASN A 279 -13.16 -17.50 -24.53
CA ASN A 279 -13.42 -17.77 -25.95
C ASN A 279 -12.15 -17.88 -26.80
N ARG A 280 -10.99 -17.67 -26.21
CA ARG A 280 -9.67 -17.69 -26.86
C ARG A 280 -8.68 -18.61 -26.14
N ASN A 281 -9.21 -19.56 -25.36
CA ASN A 281 -8.43 -20.53 -24.60
C ASN A 281 -7.46 -19.89 -23.56
N ILE A 282 -7.80 -18.70 -23.05
CA ILE A 282 -7.07 -18.09 -21.95
C ILE A 282 -7.83 -18.39 -20.67
N TYR A 283 -7.21 -19.18 -19.78
CA TYR A 283 -7.81 -19.50 -18.50
C TYR A 283 -7.84 -18.26 -17.60
N THR A 284 -9.03 -17.97 -17.04
CA THR A 284 -9.20 -16.87 -16.14
C THR A 284 -9.67 -17.35 -14.78
N SER A 285 -9.05 -16.85 -13.73
CA SER A 285 -9.55 -16.96 -12.36
C SER A 285 -10.12 -15.61 -11.95
N ILE A 286 -11.35 -15.59 -11.44
CA ILE A 286 -12.03 -14.37 -11.03
C ILE A 286 -12.14 -14.34 -9.52
N LEU A 287 -11.68 -13.25 -8.92
CA LEU A 287 -11.75 -13.02 -7.50
C LEU A 287 -12.46 -11.71 -7.20
N TYR A 288 -13.57 -11.79 -6.47
CA TYR A 288 -14.24 -10.63 -5.90
C TYR A 288 -13.75 -10.42 -4.47
N CYS A 289 -13.02 -9.36 -4.24
CA CYS A 289 -12.48 -9.01 -2.93
C CYS A 289 -12.75 -7.55 -2.61
N SER A 290 -13.58 -7.29 -1.58
CA SER A 290 -13.42 -6.05 -0.84
C SER A 290 -12.26 -6.28 0.12
N ALA A 291 -11.28 -5.41 0.12
CA ALA A 291 -10.03 -5.54 0.85
C ALA A 291 -10.20 -5.82 2.36
N ASP A 292 -11.37 -5.52 2.93
CA ASP A 292 -11.56 -5.51 4.39
C ASP A 292 -12.28 -6.74 4.99
N LYS A 293 -12.88 -7.64 4.22
CA LYS A 293 -13.81 -8.58 4.84
C LYS A 293 -13.67 -10.08 4.53
N ASN A 294 -12.82 -10.55 3.61
CA ASN A 294 -12.90 -11.96 3.20
C ASN A 294 -11.59 -12.64 2.74
N THR A 295 -10.48 -12.41 3.41
CA THR A 295 -9.20 -13.10 3.13
C THR A 295 -9.34 -14.64 3.13
N LYS A 296 -10.18 -15.20 4.03
CA LYS A 296 -10.45 -16.65 4.07
C LYS A 296 -11.18 -17.19 2.84
N LYS A 297 -12.10 -16.41 2.24
CA LYS A 297 -12.77 -16.81 1.00
C LYS A 297 -11.82 -16.85 -0.19
N ILE A 298 -10.84 -15.96 -0.19
CA ILE A 298 -9.79 -15.88 -1.20
C ILE A 298 -8.89 -17.11 -1.16
N ILE A 299 -8.41 -17.45 0.03
CA ILE A 299 -7.53 -18.61 0.25
C ILE A 299 -8.26 -19.90 -0.15
N ASN A 300 -9.49 -20.11 0.32
CA ASN A 300 -10.27 -21.29 -0.02
C ASN A 300 -10.65 -21.40 -1.52
N TYR A 301 -10.74 -20.27 -2.22
CA TYR A 301 -11.02 -20.29 -3.66
C TYR A 301 -9.76 -20.66 -4.45
N ILE A 302 -8.61 -20.15 -4.04
CA ILE A 302 -7.31 -20.46 -4.66
C ILE A 302 -6.96 -21.95 -4.44
N GLU A 303 -7.13 -22.46 -3.22
CA GLU A 303 -6.87 -23.86 -2.87
C GLU A 303 -7.79 -24.88 -3.57
N LYS A 304 -8.95 -24.46 -4.07
CA LYS A 304 -9.88 -25.30 -4.81
C LYS A 304 -9.63 -25.38 -6.31
N HIS A 305 -8.79 -24.51 -6.85
CA HIS A 305 -8.61 -24.35 -8.30
C HIS A 305 -7.12 -24.45 -8.72
N ASP A 306 -6.24 -24.84 -7.78
CA ASP A 306 -4.93 -25.44 -8.04
C ASP A 306 -5.14 -26.95 -8.28
#